data_7c03b6d16ae9f345899870d4cdf180c5
#
_entry.id   7c03b6d16ae9f345899870d4cdf180c5
#
_cell.length_a   1.000
_cell.length_b   1.000
_cell.length_c   1.000
_cell.angle_alpha   90.00
_cell.angle_beta   90.00
_cell.angle_gamma   90.00
#
_symmetry.space_group_name_H-M   'P 1'
#
loop_
_entity.id
_entity.type
_entity.pdbx_description
1 polymer ?
#
loop_
_entity_poly.entity_id
_entity_poly.type
_entity_poly.pdbx_seq_one_letter_code
_entity_poly.pdbx_strand_id
1 'polypeptide(L)'
;MADIQESKDRLSETLDQVVSLLKKHQLVENLVHKQEMLKHDLIETIVHRQNKIELQNILNDLHPADVAHILEALPLDDRLYLWDLVKVDRDGDILLEVSDAVRQTLIADMDSEELFAAAEKLGTDELADLAPDLPKDVLQDLMESLDAFNRERLQSALSYPEHTVGALMDFDIVTVREDISLEVALRYLRRLDELPDHTDKIFVIDRHDVIKGVLPITKILVNDLDDTVKNVMASDVVLFYPEDVADDAAKAFERYDLVSAPVVD
;
A
#
# COMPACT_ATOMS: atom_id res chain seq x y z
N MET A 1 16.48 -0.28 -17.92
CA MET A 1 17.66 -0.72 -17.13
C MET A 1 18.51 0.45 -16.63
N ALA A 2 18.77 1.49 -17.43
CA ALA A 2 19.49 2.69 -16.96
C ALA A 2 18.70 3.42 -15.86
N ASP A 3 17.40 3.62 -16.04
CA ASP A 3 16.53 4.33 -15.09
C ASP A 3 16.40 3.62 -13.71
N ILE A 4 16.38 2.27 -13.71
CA ILE A 4 16.33 1.49 -12.46
C ILE A 4 17.65 1.59 -11.69
N GLN A 5 18.79 1.61 -12.40
CA GLN A 5 20.09 1.77 -11.77
C GLN A 5 20.25 3.17 -11.18
N GLU A 6 19.82 4.20 -11.91
CA GLU A 6 19.84 5.59 -11.44
C GLU A 6 18.95 5.79 -10.20
N SER A 7 17.78 5.14 -10.15
CA SER A 7 16.89 5.15 -8.98
C SER A 7 17.55 4.49 -7.75
N LYS A 8 18.21 3.33 -7.93
CA LYS A 8 18.94 2.65 -6.86
C LYS A 8 20.13 3.47 -6.33
N ASP A 9 20.87 4.11 -7.24
CA ASP A 9 22.00 4.95 -6.87
C ASP A 9 21.53 6.18 -6.07
N ARG A 10 20.41 6.81 -6.46
CA ARG A 10 19.78 7.92 -5.72
C ARG A 10 19.31 7.49 -4.33
N LEU A 11 18.67 6.31 -4.20
CA LEU A 11 18.21 5.81 -2.91
C LEU A 11 19.40 5.51 -1.97
N SER A 12 20.49 4.96 -2.51
CA SER A 12 21.72 4.74 -1.75
C SER A 12 22.35 6.06 -1.27
N GLU A 13 22.38 7.09 -2.11
CA GLU A 13 22.86 8.43 -1.73
C GLU A 13 21.98 9.05 -0.64
N THR A 14 20.66 8.88 -0.74
CA THR A 14 19.70 9.38 0.25
C THR A 14 19.88 8.66 1.59
N LEU A 15 20.07 7.34 1.58
CA LEU A 15 20.36 6.57 2.79
C LEU A 15 21.67 7.06 3.46
N ASP A 16 22.73 7.29 2.70
CA ASP A 16 23.98 7.83 3.23
C ASP A 16 23.80 9.23 3.83
N GLN A 17 22.97 10.07 3.23
CA GLN A 17 22.61 11.38 3.75
C GLN A 17 21.86 11.27 5.09
N VAL A 18 20.83 10.41 5.15
CA VAL A 18 20.06 10.13 6.39
C VAL A 18 20.98 9.63 7.50
N VAL A 19 21.83 8.65 7.22
CA VAL A 19 22.80 8.11 8.18
C VAL A 19 23.78 9.19 8.67
N SER A 20 24.23 10.08 7.78
CA SER A 20 25.10 11.21 8.15
C SER A 20 24.39 12.20 9.09
N LEU A 21 23.10 12.50 8.85
CA LEU A 21 22.29 13.37 9.70
C LEU A 21 21.99 12.74 11.06
N LEU A 22 21.69 11.44 11.10
CA LEU A 22 21.49 10.68 12.33
C LEU A 22 22.77 10.65 13.20
N LYS A 23 23.93 10.40 12.59
CA LYS A 23 25.22 10.48 13.29
C LYS A 23 25.49 11.87 13.86
N LYS A 24 25.17 12.94 13.14
CA LYS A 24 25.30 14.30 13.66
C LYS A 24 24.35 14.51 14.84
N HIS A 25 23.13 14.01 14.77
CA HIS A 25 22.17 14.04 15.87
C HIS A 25 22.71 13.36 17.12
N GLN A 26 23.16 12.10 17.02
CA GLN A 26 23.74 11.35 18.14
C GLN A 26 24.98 12.00 18.74
N LEU A 27 25.86 12.59 17.91
CA LEU A 27 27.05 13.30 18.39
C LEU A 27 26.66 14.51 19.24
N VAL A 28 25.63 15.23 18.84
CA VAL A 28 25.13 16.39 19.58
C VAL A 28 24.50 15.94 20.91
N GLU A 29 23.64 14.91 20.92
CA GLU A 29 23.09 14.33 22.15
C GLU A 29 24.17 13.86 23.14
N ASN A 30 25.20 13.19 22.65
CA ASN A 30 26.31 12.73 23.47
C ASN A 30 27.14 13.86 24.06
N LEU A 31 27.20 15.01 23.40
CA LEU A 31 27.88 16.22 23.91
C LEU A 31 27.07 16.93 25.01
N VAL A 32 25.71 16.95 24.84
CA VAL A 32 24.77 17.50 25.83
C VAL A 32 24.92 16.80 27.20
N HIS A 33 24.92 15.47 27.16
CA HIS A 33 25.06 14.67 28.40
C HIS A 33 26.42 14.85 29.13
N LYS A 34 27.41 15.49 28.49
CA LYS A 34 28.78 15.62 29.07
C LYS A 34 29.18 17.00 29.58
N GLN A 35 28.43 18.07 29.29
CA GLN A 35 28.82 19.43 29.70
C GLN A 35 27.63 20.32 30.13
N GLU A 36 27.55 20.63 31.43
CA GLU A 36 26.75 21.71 32.00
C GLU A 36 27.31 23.08 31.60
N MET A 37 26.88 23.68 30.46
CA MET A 37 27.19 25.08 30.16
C MET A 37 26.13 25.79 29.30
N LEU A 38 25.51 26.80 29.87
CA LEU A 38 24.37 27.63 29.41
C LEU A 38 24.49 28.35 28.04
N LYS A 39 25.63 28.34 27.38
CA LYS A 39 25.82 28.95 26.05
C LYS A 39 25.83 27.95 24.89
N HIS A 40 26.03 26.66 25.18
CA HIS A 40 25.97 25.61 24.18
C HIS A 40 24.51 25.24 23.84
N ASP A 41 23.58 25.33 24.79
CA ASP A 41 22.18 24.98 24.67
C ASP A 41 21.48 25.60 23.43
N LEU A 42 21.75 26.88 23.13
CA LEU A 42 21.08 27.58 22.02
C LEU A 42 21.57 27.14 20.64
N ILE A 43 22.88 26.96 20.47
CA ILE A 43 23.45 26.52 19.18
C ILE A 43 23.07 25.07 18.92
N GLU A 44 23.10 24.29 19.93
CA GLU A 44 22.75 22.88 19.96
C GLU A 44 21.26 22.67 19.62
N THR A 45 20.36 23.38 20.27
CA THR A 45 18.92 23.40 19.98
C THR A 45 18.64 23.80 18.52
N ILE A 46 19.41 24.76 17.97
CA ILE A 46 19.27 25.19 16.57
C ILE A 46 19.74 24.09 15.60
N VAL A 47 20.88 23.44 15.87
CA VAL A 47 21.40 22.36 15.02
C VAL A 47 20.50 21.15 15.05
N HIS A 48 19.99 20.74 16.24
CA HIS A 48 19.00 19.66 16.37
C HIS A 48 17.75 19.95 15.57
N ARG A 49 17.20 21.14 15.73
CA ARG A 49 16.00 21.56 15.00
C ARG A 49 16.23 21.58 13.49
N GLN A 50 17.41 22.00 13.05
CA GLN A 50 17.74 22.05 11.63
C GLN A 50 17.92 20.66 11.05
N ASN A 51 18.62 19.74 11.72
CA ASN A 51 18.75 18.33 11.32
C ASN A 51 17.39 17.61 11.28
N LYS A 52 16.54 17.86 12.29
CA LYS A 52 15.19 17.29 12.34
C LYS A 52 14.34 17.74 11.14
N ILE A 53 14.35 19.03 10.82
CA ILE A 53 13.61 19.58 9.67
C ILE A 53 14.16 19.00 8.36
N GLU A 54 15.47 18.85 8.23
CA GLU A 54 16.09 18.29 7.03
C GLU A 54 15.69 16.82 6.85
N LEU A 55 15.73 16.01 7.90
CA LEU A 55 15.25 14.62 7.89
C LEU A 55 13.77 14.55 7.53
N GLN A 56 12.92 15.37 8.15
CA GLN A 56 11.49 15.42 7.82
C GLN A 56 11.23 15.78 6.36
N ASN A 57 11.99 16.73 5.78
CA ASN A 57 11.85 17.08 4.37
C ASN A 57 12.24 15.92 3.47
N ILE A 58 13.37 15.25 3.76
CA ILE A 58 13.79 14.05 3.00
C ILE A 58 12.68 12.99 3.04
N LEU A 59 12.16 12.64 4.22
CA LEU A 59 11.12 11.63 4.36
C LEU A 59 9.83 12.01 3.64
N ASN A 60 9.46 13.29 3.65
CA ASN A 60 8.23 13.75 2.98
C ASN A 60 8.31 13.67 1.45
N ASP A 61 9.51 13.80 0.88
CA ASP A 61 9.74 13.81 -0.57
C ASP A 61 9.92 12.39 -1.14
N LEU A 62 10.12 11.38 -0.27
CA LEU A 62 10.32 9.98 -0.68
C LEU A 62 8.99 9.24 -0.84
N HIS A 63 8.96 8.23 -1.70
CA HIS A 63 7.87 7.26 -1.76
C HIS A 63 7.85 6.39 -0.48
N PRO A 64 6.67 5.89 0.00
CA PRO A 64 6.59 5.00 1.16
C PRO A 64 7.55 3.81 1.09
N ALA A 65 7.67 3.13 -0.04
CA ALA A 65 8.60 2.03 -0.26
C ALA A 65 10.08 2.42 -0.06
N ASP A 66 10.46 3.65 -0.43
CA ASP A 66 11.82 4.15 -0.24
C ASP A 66 12.09 4.46 1.24
N VAL A 67 11.10 5.00 1.95
CA VAL A 67 11.17 5.21 3.40
C VAL A 67 11.29 3.87 4.12
N ALA A 68 10.48 2.88 3.75
CA ALA A 68 10.55 1.52 4.28
C ALA A 68 11.96 0.92 4.11
N HIS A 69 12.54 1.04 2.92
CA HIS A 69 13.90 0.57 2.66
C HIS A 69 14.96 1.24 3.56
N ILE A 70 14.82 2.55 3.81
CA ILE A 70 15.71 3.28 4.73
C ILE A 70 15.53 2.77 6.17
N LEU A 71 14.28 2.60 6.63
CA LEU A 71 13.99 2.09 7.97
C LEU A 71 14.55 0.68 8.18
N GLU A 72 14.48 -0.19 7.18
CA GLU A 72 15.07 -1.54 7.25
C GLU A 72 16.59 -1.53 7.40
N ALA A 73 17.26 -0.58 6.75
CA ALA A 73 18.72 -0.48 6.79
C ALA A 73 19.27 0.08 8.12
N LEU A 74 18.41 0.66 8.97
CA LEU A 74 18.82 1.35 10.20
C LEU A 74 18.81 0.43 11.44
N PRO A 75 19.73 0.64 12.41
CA PRO A 75 19.62 0.09 13.76
C PRO A 75 18.31 0.54 14.43
N LEU A 76 17.85 -0.24 15.44
CA LEU A 76 16.55 -0.02 16.09
C LEU A 76 16.37 1.42 16.61
N ASP A 77 17.32 1.94 17.37
CA ASP A 77 17.19 3.27 17.98
C ASP A 77 17.10 4.38 16.91
N ASP A 78 17.90 4.29 15.86
CA ASP A 78 17.87 5.24 14.74
C ASP A 78 16.59 5.10 13.91
N ARG A 79 16.09 3.86 13.76
CA ARG A 79 14.83 3.55 13.07
C ARG A 79 13.65 4.18 13.78
N LEU A 80 13.51 3.97 15.10
CA LEU A 80 12.41 4.54 15.90
C LEU A 80 12.47 6.07 15.90
N TYR A 81 13.67 6.64 16.07
CA TYR A 81 13.82 8.08 15.97
C TYR A 81 13.40 8.63 14.60
N LEU A 82 13.75 7.93 13.51
CA LEU A 82 13.35 8.33 12.16
C LEU A 82 11.84 8.14 11.94
N TRP A 83 11.27 7.08 12.52
CA TRP A 83 9.84 6.80 12.48
C TRP A 83 9.02 7.92 13.11
N ASP A 84 9.41 8.43 14.28
CA ASP A 84 8.81 9.60 14.94
C ASP A 84 8.79 10.88 14.06
N LEU A 85 9.58 10.92 13.01
CA LEU A 85 9.63 12.05 12.10
C LEU A 85 8.74 11.88 10.88
N VAL A 86 8.25 10.70 10.63
CA VAL A 86 7.29 10.42 9.56
C VAL A 86 5.96 11.13 9.87
N LYS A 87 5.22 11.51 8.84
CA LYS A 87 3.88 12.06 9.03
C LYS A 87 2.88 10.94 9.23
N VAL A 88 2.03 11.08 10.22
CA VAL A 88 0.97 10.13 10.59
C VAL A 88 0.07 9.71 9.42
N ASP A 89 -0.12 10.58 8.42
CA ASP A 89 -0.92 10.28 7.23
C ASP A 89 -0.25 9.32 6.24
N ARG A 90 1.00 8.93 6.49
CA ARG A 90 1.79 8.01 5.66
C ARG A 90 2.19 6.73 6.39
N ASP A 91 1.88 6.65 7.68
CA ASP A 91 2.34 5.53 8.52
C ASP A 91 1.78 4.21 8.02
N GLY A 92 0.50 4.17 7.63
CA GLY A 92 -0.15 2.97 7.10
C GLY A 92 0.57 2.43 5.85
N ASP A 93 0.78 3.29 4.86
CA ASP A 93 1.45 2.91 3.61
C ASP A 93 2.88 2.38 3.85
N ILE A 94 3.61 2.99 4.79
CA ILE A 94 4.98 2.56 5.11
C ILE A 94 4.97 1.24 5.88
N LEU A 95 4.01 1.04 6.80
CA LEU A 95 3.87 -0.22 7.53
C LEU A 95 3.61 -1.41 6.60
N LEU A 96 2.92 -1.21 5.47
CA LEU A 96 2.71 -2.24 4.46
C LEU A 96 3.99 -2.59 3.68
N GLU A 97 4.90 -1.64 3.51
CA GLU A 97 6.10 -1.79 2.69
C GLU A 97 7.30 -2.36 3.45
N VAL A 98 7.30 -2.32 4.80
CA VAL A 98 8.39 -2.89 5.61
C VAL A 98 8.19 -4.39 5.83
N SER A 99 9.29 -5.11 6.08
CA SER A 99 9.24 -6.53 6.48
C SER A 99 8.51 -6.72 7.82
N ASP A 100 7.93 -7.90 8.04
CA ASP A 100 7.21 -8.25 9.27
C ASP A 100 8.01 -7.95 10.54
N ALA A 101 9.32 -8.25 10.54
CA ALA A 101 10.19 -7.99 11.68
C ALA A 101 10.34 -6.50 12.01
N VAL A 102 10.39 -5.65 10.99
CA VAL A 102 10.45 -4.19 11.17
C VAL A 102 9.09 -3.67 11.55
N ARG A 103 8.02 -4.11 10.89
CA ARG A 103 6.62 -3.74 11.17
C ARG A 103 6.28 -3.95 12.65
N GLN A 104 6.57 -5.13 13.19
CA GLN A 104 6.34 -5.42 14.60
C GLN A 104 7.08 -4.48 15.55
N THR A 105 8.30 -4.03 15.21
CA THR A 105 9.02 -3.07 16.04
C THR A 105 8.42 -1.67 15.99
N LEU A 106 7.90 -1.25 14.84
CA LEU A 106 7.25 0.05 14.67
C LEU A 106 5.88 0.05 15.37
N ILE A 107 5.06 -0.98 15.17
CA ILE A 107 3.75 -1.14 15.83
C ILE A 107 3.90 -1.18 17.35
N ALA A 108 4.94 -1.82 17.86
CA ALA A 108 5.19 -1.88 19.30
C ALA A 108 5.57 -0.52 19.94
N ASP A 109 6.02 0.44 19.14
CA ASP A 109 6.38 1.79 19.57
C ASP A 109 5.20 2.78 19.47
N MET A 110 4.20 2.46 18.65
CA MET A 110 3.00 3.28 18.43
C MET A 110 1.95 3.06 19.53
N ASP A 111 1.19 4.10 19.84
CA ASP A 111 0.01 3.95 20.69
C ASP A 111 -1.25 3.54 19.87
N SER A 112 -2.35 3.20 20.58
CA SER A 112 -3.57 2.73 19.92
C SER A 112 -4.24 3.81 19.06
N GLU A 113 -4.09 5.09 19.38
CA GLU A 113 -4.65 6.20 18.59
C GLU A 113 -3.87 6.39 17.29
N GLU A 114 -2.53 6.27 17.35
CA GLU A 114 -1.64 6.33 16.19
C GLU A 114 -1.87 5.16 15.25
N LEU A 115 -1.96 3.94 15.78
CA LEU A 115 -2.26 2.73 15.01
C LEU A 115 -3.62 2.80 14.32
N PHE A 116 -4.64 3.28 15.03
CA PHE A 116 -5.96 3.49 14.46
C PHE A 116 -5.91 4.49 13.30
N ALA A 117 -5.26 5.65 13.50
CA ALA A 117 -5.15 6.69 12.49
C ALA A 117 -4.34 6.27 11.25
N ALA A 118 -3.33 5.40 11.43
CA ALA A 118 -2.56 4.81 10.34
C ALA A 118 -3.41 3.83 9.52
N ALA A 119 -4.19 2.97 10.18
CA ALA A 119 -4.96 1.90 9.55
C ALA A 119 -6.32 2.37 8.98
N GLU A 120 -6.94 3.42 9.54
CA GLU A 120 -8.27 3.91 9.11
C GLU A 120 -8.32 4.34 7.64
N LYS A 121 -7.18 4.75 7.07
CA LYS A 121 -7.08 5.25 5.70
C LYS A 121 -6.78 4.18 4.66
N LEU A 122 -6.38 3.01 5.11
CA LEU A 122 -6.02 1.90 4.25
C LEU A 122 -7.25 1.31 3.55
N GLY A 123 -7.04 0.78 2.36
CA GLY A 123 -8.02 -0.04 1.67
C GLY A 123 -8.35 -1.32 2.46
N THR A 124 -9.44 -2.00 2.10
CA THR A 124 -9.89 -3.19 2.84
C THR A 124 -8.90 -4.34 2.73
N ASP A 125 -8.26 -4.51 1.59
CA ASP A 125 -7.21 -5.47 1.30
C ASP A 125 -5.91 -5.14 2.06
N GLU A 126 -5.47 -3.89 2.00
CA GLU A 126 -4.32 -3.40 2.76
C GLU A 126 -4.51 -3.55 4.27
N LEU A 127 -5.73 -3.27 4.75
CA LEU A 127 -6.09 -3.48 6.15
C LEU A 127 -6.10 -4.96 6.52
N ALA A 128 -6.47 -5.86 5.61
CA ALA A 128 -6.38 -7.31 5.82
C ALA A 128 -4.93 -7.77 6.00
N ASP A 129 -3.99 -7.19 5.25
CA ASP A 129 -2.56 -7.49 5.35
C ASP A 129 -1.95 -6.98 6.67
N LEU A 130 -2.43 -5.85 7.18
CA LEU A 130 -1.92 -5.26 8.42
C LEU A 130 -2.59 -5.86 9.68
N ALA A 131 -3.83 -6.31 9.58
CA ALA A 131 -4.68 -6.74 10.70
C ALA A 131 -4.06 -7.83 11.60
N PRO A 132 -3.31 -8.84 11.09
CA PRO A 132 -2.66 -9.85 11.92
C PRO A 132 -1.63 -9.29 12.92
N ASP A 133 -1.00 -8.16 12.58
CA ASP A 133 0.02 -7.50 13.38
C ASP A 133 -0.57 -6.48 14.38
N LEU A 134 -1.84 -6.07 14.20
CA LEU A 134 -2.49 -5.07 15.04
C LEU A 134 -2.92 -5.65 16.41
N PRO A 135 -2.88 -4.84 17.48
CA PRO A 135 -3.53 -5.17 18.75
C PRO A 135 -5.04 -5.40 18.56
N LYS A 136 -5.59 -6.34 19.33
CA LYS A 136 -7.00 -6.75 19.19
C LYS A 136 -8.01 -5.64 19.45
N ASP A 137 -7.70 -4.73 20.36
CA ASP A 137 -8.52 -3.55 20.67
C ASP A 137 -8.56 -2.59 19.49
N VAL A 138 -7.40 -2.28 18.89
CA VAL A 138 -7.31 -1.44 17.68
C VAL A 138 -8.07 -2.07 16.52
N LEU A 139 -7.88 -3.37 16.28
CA LEU A 139 -8.60 -4.07 15.21
C LEU A 139 -10.11 -4.05 15.44
N GLN A 140 -10.57 -4.20 16.70
CA GLN A 140 -11.99 -4.11 17.02
C GLN A 140 -12.54 -2.71 16.73
N ASP A 141 -11.84 -1.65 17.14
CA ASP A 141 -12.26 -0.27 16.91
C ASP A 141 -12.31 0.05 15.41
N LEU A 142 -11.32 -0.43 14.63
CA LEU A 142 -11.32 -0.34 13.17
C LEU A 142 -12.53 -1.05 12.56
N MET A 143 -12.81 -2.27 12.98
CA MET A 143 -13.98 -3.02 12.51
C MET A 143 -15.30 -2.29 12.83
N GLU A 144 -15.39 -1.60 13.96
CA GLU A 144 -16.58 -0.82 14.34
C GLU A 144 -16.71 0.48 13.52
N SER A 145 -15.59 1.08 13.09
CA SER A 145 -15.58 2.31 12.26
C SER A 145 -15.98 2.05 10.81
N LEU A 146 -15.69 0.85 10.28
CA LEU A 146 -16.05 0.48 8.91
C LEU A 146 -17.56 0.40 8.71
N ASP A 147 -18.03 0.79 7.52
CA ASP A 147 -19.39 0.50 7.09
C ASP A 147 -19.64 -1.03 6.97
N ALA A 148 -20.92 -1.41 6.86
CA ALA A 148 -21.29 -2.83 6.87
C ALA A 148 -20.66 -3.63 5.71
N PHE A 149 -20.48 -2.99 4.55
CA PHE A 149 -19.95 -3.63 3.35
C PHE A 149 -18.45 -3.87 3.46
N ASN A 150 -17.66 -2.86 3.85
CA ASN A 150 -16.21 -2.99 4.04
C ASN A 150 -15.87 -3.90 5.22
N ARG A 151 -16.69 -3.89 6.27
CA ARG A 151 -16.55 -4.82 7.40
C ARG A 151 -16.72 -6.27 6.98
N GLU A 152 -17.74 -6.58 6.16
CA GLU A 152 -17.97 -7.94 5.64
C GLU A 152 -16.80 -8.40 4.75
N ARG A 153 -16.27 -7.52 3.91
CA ARG A 153 -15.09 -7.77 3.07
C ARG A 153 -13.86 -8.09 3.91
N LEU A 154 -13.55 -7.24 4.90
CA LEU A 154 -12.42 -7.47 5.79
C LEU A 154 -12.57 -8.79 6.56
N GLN A 155 -13.76 -9.09 7.09
CA GLN A 155 -14.03 -10.36 7.74
C GLN A 155 -13.85 -11.55 6.79
N SER A 156 -14.26 -11.41 5.55
CA SER A 156 -14.07 -12.41 4.52
C SER A 156 -12.58 -12.64 4.25
N ALA A 157 -11.80 -11.59 3.99
CA ALA A 157 -10.36 -11.69 3.76
C ALA A 157 -9.64 -12.37 4.93
N LEU A 158 -9.92 -11.96 6.16
CA LEU A 158 -9.34 -12.53 7.38
C LEU A 158 -9.79 -13.98 7.67
N SER A 159 -10.83 -14.48 6.99
CA SER A 159 -11.30 -15.86 7.15
C SER A 159 -10.53 -16.87 6.30
N TYR A 160 -9.83 -16.41 5.26
CA TYR A 160 -9.03 -17.29 4.41
C TYR A 160 -7.69 -17.64 5.07
N PRO A 161 -7.17 -18.85 4.82
CA PRO A 161 -5.83 -19.20 5.28
C PRO A 161 -4.76 -18.31 4.65
N GLU A 162 -3.72 -17.98 5.42
CA GLU A 162 -2.51 -17.36 4.91
C GLU A 162 -1.97 -18.12 3.69
N HIS A 163 -1.37 -17.43 2.72
CA HIS A 163 -0.84 -17.99 1.48
C HIS A 163 -1.89 -18.55 0.51
N THR A 164 -3.16 -18.20 0.67
CA THR A 164 -4.19 -18.44 -0.36
C THR A 164 -4.52 -17.15 -1.13
N VAL A 165 -5.08 -17.31 -2.33
CA VAL A 165 -5.54 -16.18 -3.14
C VAL A 165 -6.60 -15.36 -2.40
N GLY A 166 -7.48 -16.02 -1.64
CA GLY A 166 -8.53 -15.35 -0.88
C GLY A 166 -8.03 -14.38 0.18
N ALA A 167 -6.85 -14.67 0.78
CA ALA A 167 -6.22 -13.77 1.74
C ALA A 167 -5.58 -12.53 1.09
N LEU A 168 -5.27 -12.60 -0.22
CA LEU A 168 -4.59 -11.55 -0.98
C LEU A 168 -5.51 -10.83 -1.99
N MET A 169 -6.79 -11.21 -2.07
CA MET A 169 -7.68 -10.64 -3.07
C MET A 169 -8.17 -9.26 -2.68
N ASP A 170 -8.16 -8.37 -3.66
CA ASP A 170 -8.82 -7.07 -3.59
C ASP A 170 -10.32 -7.22 -3.94
N PHE A 171 -11.18 -6.56 -3.18
CA PHE A 171 -12.63 -6.53 -3.41
C PHE A 171 -13.08 -5.35 -4.26
N ASP A 172 -12.20 -4.40 -4.56
CA ASP A 172 -12.49 -3.23 -5.36
C ASP A 172 -12.37 -3.55 -6.85
N ILE A 173 -13.47 -4.01 -7.42
CA ILE A 173 -13.54 -4.43 -8.81
C ILE A 173 -14.60 -3.64 -9.58
N VAL A 174 -14.34 -3.44 -10.87
CA VAL A 174 -15.33 -2.90 -11.80
C VAL A 174 -15.87 -4.02 -12.66
N THR A 175 -17.19 -4.21 -12.63
CA THR A 175 -17.90 -5.18 -13.47
C THR A 175 -18.88 -4.48 -14.41
N VAL A 176 -19.05 -5.05 -15.61
CA VAL A 176 -20.09 -4.64 -16.56
C VAL A 176 -20.76 -5.85 -17.18
N ARG A 177 -21.96 -5.64 -17.70
CA ARG A 177 -22.72 -6.71 -18.35
C ARG A 177 -22.32 -6.87 -19.81
N GLU A 178 -22.33 -8.12 -20.28
CA GLU A 178 -22.00 -8.44 -21.68
C GLU A 178 -22.98 -7.83 -22.70
N ASP A 179 -24.23 -7.57 -22.29
CA ASP A 179 -25.34 -7.15 -23.15
C ASP A 179 -25.46 -5.62 -23.31
N ILE A 180 -24.59 -4.82 -22.74
CA ILE A 180 -24.56 -3.35 -22.87
C ILE A 180 -23.62 -2.90 -24.01
N SER A 181 -23.79 -1.66 -24.49
CA SER A 181 -22.85 -1.04 -25.42
C SER A 181 -21.62 -0.48 -24.71
N LEU A 182 -20.53 -0.27 -25.47
CA LEU A 182 -19.33 0.37 -24.97
C LEU A 182 -19.60 1.80 -24.48
N GLU A 183 -20.57 2.52 -25.11
CA GLU A 183 -21.01 3.83 -24.64
C GLU A 183 -21.56 3.78 -23.20
N VAL A 184 -22.39 2.77 -22.92
CA VAL A 184 -22.96 2.59 -21.57
C VAL A 184 -21.87 2.24 -20.56
N ALA A 185 -20.93 1.35 -20.92
CA ALA A 185 -19.80 0.99 -20.10
C ALA A 185 -18.94 2.22 -19.79
N LEU A 186 -18.58 3.01 -20.81
CA LEU A 186 -17.79 4.24 -20.63
C LEU A 186 -18.51 5.27 -19.76
N ARG A 187 -19.83 5.41 -19.92
CA ARG A 187 -20.64 6.32 -19.10
C ARG A 187 -20.70 5.86 -17.65
N TYR A 188 -20.72 4.56 -17.40
CA TYR A 188 -20.66 3.98 -16.07
C TYR A 188 -19.31 4.30 -15.41
N LEU A 189 -18.19 4.03 -16.07
CA LEU A 189 -16.85 4.34 -15.56
C LEU A 189 -16.68 5.82 -15.19
N ARG A 190 -17.20 6.73 -16.02
CA ARG A 190 -17.15 8.18 -15.79
C ARG A 190 -18.00 8.66 -14.60
N ARG A 191 -18.82 7.81 -14.02
CA ARG A 191 -19.65 8.11 -12.85
C ARG A 191 -19.01 7.65 -11.55
N LEU A 192 -18.01 6.80 -11.63
CA LEU A 192 -17.18 6.45 -10.50
C LEU A 192 -16.32 7.67 -10.16
N ASP A 193 -16.24 8.02 -8.91
CA ASP A 193 -15.42 9.12 -8.44
C ASP A 193 -13.94 8.78 -8.66
N GLU A 194 -13.57 7.51 -8.44
CA GLU A 194 -12.24 6.94 -8.65
C GLU A 194 -12.37 5.52 -9.19
N LEU A 195 -11.41 5.08 -9.99
CA LEU A 195 -11.30 3.68 -10.42
C LEU A 195 -10.38 2.96 -9.46
N PRO A 196 -10.62 1.66 -9.18
CA PRO A 196 -9.68 0.84 -8.43
C PRO A 196 -8.27 0.94 -9.00
N ASP A 197 -7.28 0.88 -8.14
CA ASP A 197 -5.88 0.89 -8.52
C ASP A 197 -5.59 -0.23 -9.53
N HIS A 198 -4.64 0.01 -10.43
CA HIS A 198 -4.25 -0.96 -11.45
C HIS A 198 -5.35 -1.45 -12.39
N THR A 199 -6.47 -0.70 -12.55
CA THR A 199 -7.55 -1.06 -13.47
C THR A 199 -7.07 -1.01 -14.92
N ASP A 200 -6.65 -2.14 -15.47
CA ASP A 200 -6.26 -2.32 -16.88
C ASP A 200 -7.42 -2.85 -17.76
N LYS A 201 -8.38 -3.52 -17.13
CA LYS A 201 -9.55 -4.14 -17.76
C LYS A 201 -10.75 -4.10 -16.81
N ILE A 202 -11.91 -4.34 -17.37
CA ILE A 202 -13.19 -4.45 -16.68
C ILE A 202 -13.63 -5.89 -16.77
N PHE A 203 -14.14 -6.48 -15.69
CA PHE A 203 -14.66 -7.83 -15.68
C PHE A 203 -16.08 -7.84 -16.27
N VAL A 204 -16.34 -8.79 -17.17
CA VAL A 204 -17.64 -8.88 -17.86
C VAL A 204 -18.42 -10.04 -17.29
N ILE A 205 -19.62 -9.75 -16.80
CA ILE A 205 -20.51 -10.74 -16.15
C ILE A 205 -21.83 -10.87 -16.91
N ASP A 206 -22.53 -11.97 -16.68
CA ASP A 206 -23.93 -12.15 -17.15
C ASP A 206 -24.94 -11.68 -16.08
N ARG A 207 -26.21 -12.04 -16.26
CA ARG A 207 -27.32 -11.69 -15.35
C ARG A 207 -27.31 -12.44 -14.02
N HIS A 208 -26.45 -13.41 -13.91
CA HIS A 208 -26.31 -14.27 -12.72
C HIS A 208 -24.94 -14.05 -12.05
N ASP A 209 -24.28 -12.92 -12.36
CA ASP A 209 -22.96 -12.53 -11.89
C ASP A 209 -21.82 -13.51 -12.24
N VAL A 210 -22.08 -14.40 -13.25
CA VAL A 210 -21.08 -15.34 -13.76
C VAL A 210 -20.15 -14.61 -14.72
N ILE A 211 -18.84 -14.73 -14.51
CA ILE A 211 -17.82 -14.15 -15.38
C ILE A 211 -17.91 -14.70 -16.79
N LYS A 212 -17.90 -13.84 -17.80
CA LYS A 212 -17.97 -14.18 -19.25
C LYS A 212 -16.72 -13.77 -19.99
N GLY A 213 -15.96 -12.84 -19.45
CA GLY A 213 -14.80 -12.32 -20.12
C GLY A 213 -14.22 -11.11 -19.43
N VAL A 214 -13.27 -10.48 -20.09
CA VAL A 214 -12.67 -9.21 -19.70
C VAL A 214 -12.72 -8.22 -20.85
N LEU A 215 -12.94 -6.96 -20.53
CA LEU A 215 -12.92 -5.86 -21.47
C LEU A 215 -11.73 -4.95 -21.15
N PRO A 216 -10.59 -5.07 -21.85
CA PRO A 216 -9.48 -4.15 -21.69
C PRO A 216 -9.93 -2.70 -21.92
N ILE A 217 -9.51 -1.76 -21.08
CA ILE A 217 -9.87 -0.34 -21.23
C ILE A 217 -9.45 0.20 -22.59
N THR A 218 -8.32 -0.26 -23.12
CA THR A 218 -7.82 0.10 -24.45
C THR A 218 -8.79 -0.26 -25.57
N LYS A 219 -9.60 -1.31 -25.40
CA LYS A 219 -10.61 -1.72 -26.40
C LYS A 219 -11.79 -0.76 -26.46
N ILE A 220 -12.16 -0.14 -25.35
CA ILE A 220 -13.20 0.89 -25.31
C ILE A 220 -12.77 2.13 -26.12
N LEU A 221 -11.46 2.44 -26.12
CA LEU A 221 -10.91 3.63 -26.78
C LEU A 221 -10.81 3.50 -28.31
N VAL A 222 -10.72 2.27 -28.84
CA VAL A 222 -10.43 2.04 -30.27
C VAL A 222 -11.58 1.38 -31.03
N ASN A 223 -12.65 0.93 -30.37
CA ASN A 223 -13.84 0.36 -31.03
C ASN A 223 -14.99 1.36 -31.07
N ASP A 224 -15.99 1.07 -31.90
CA ASP A 224 -17.19 1.88 -31.99
C ASP A 224 -17.98 1.80 -30.68
N LEU A 225 -18.41 2.94 -30.16
CA LEU A 225 -19.16 3.00 -28.92
C LEU A 225 -20.54 2.33 -28.97
N ASP A 226 -21.09 2.14 -30.19
CA ASP A 226 -22.33 1.40 -30.40
C ASP A 226 -22.13 -0.13 -30.35
N ASP A 227 -20.87 -0.62 -30.40
CA ASP A 227 -20.57 -2.03 -30.25
C ASP A 227 -20.98 -2.54 -28.87
N THR A 228 -21.45 -3.79 -28.81
CA THR A 228 -21.74 -4.44 -27.52
C THR A 228 -20.47 -4.95 -26.86
N VAL A 229 -20.42 -4.91 -25.54
CA VAL A 229 -19.31 -5.46 -24.73
C VAL A 229 -18.99 -6.88 -25.16
N LYS A 230 -20.01 -7.71 -25.38
CA LYS A 230 -19.88 -9.11 -25.83
C LYS A 230 -19.06 -9.28 -27.09
N ASN A 231 -19.16 -8.35 -28.05
CA ASN A 231 -18.47 -8.43 -29.34
C ASN A 231 -16.99 -8.03 -29.25
N VAL A 232 -16.63 -7.28 -28.22
CA VAL A 232 -15.30 -6.65 -28.06
C VAL A 232 -14.47 -7.30 -26.95
N MET A 233 -15.13 -7.90 -25.96
CA MET A 233 -14.47 -8.55 -24.83
C MET A 233 -13.59 -9.72 -25.25
N ALA A 234 -12.61 -10.07 -24.43
CA ALA A 234 -11.86 -11.31 -24.49
C ALA A 234 -12.56 -12.36 -23.61
N SER A 235 -12.82 -13.55 -24.15
CA SER A 235 -13.49 -14.63 -23.41
C SER A 235 -12.52 -15.64 -22.79
N ASP A 236 -11.24 -15.59 -23.19
CA ASP A 236 -10.19 -16.43 -22.61
C ASP A 236 -9.62 -15.70 -21.38
N VAL A 237 -10.07 -16.09 -20.19
CA VAL A 237 -9.77 -15.42 -18.94
C VAL A 237 -9.09 -16.42 -17.99
N VAL A 238 -7.92 -16.07 -17.52
CA VAL A 238 -7.32 -16.74 -16.37
C VAL A 238 -8.09 -16.29 -15.13
N LEU A 239 -8.61 -17.24 -14.36
CA LEU A 239 -9.36 -17.01 -13.13
C LEU A 239 -8.79 -17.84 -12.00
N PHE A 240 -9.02 -17.41 -10.78
CA PHE A 240 -8.59 -18.09 -9.57
C PHE A 240 -9.79 -18.35 -8.64
N TYR A 241 -9.57 -19.24 -7.69
CA TYR A 241 -10.49 -19.49 -6.59
C TYR A 241 -9.85 -19.03 -5.27
N PRO A 242 -10.64 -18.66 -4.26
CA PRO A 242 -10.08 -18.17 -2.99
C PRO A 242 -9.13 -19.17 -2.32
N GLU A 243 -9.35 -20.47 -2.49
CA GLU A 243 -8.54 -21.54 -1.91
C GLU A 243 -7.25 -21.86 -2.71
N ASP A 244 -7.08 -21.26 -3.88
CA ASP A 244 -5.86 -21.46 -4.67
C ASP A 244 -4.63 -20.95 -3.92
N VAL A 245 -3.50 -21.62 -4.15
CA VAL A 245 -2.23 -21.26 -3.51
C VAL A 245 -1.68 -19.97 -4.13
N ALA A 246 -1.38 -18.98 -3.31
CA ALA A 246 -0.87 -17.68 -3.72
C ALA A 246 0.39 -17.75 -4.62
N ASP A 247 1.34 -18.64 -4.28
CA ASP A 247 2.55 -18.88 -5.08
C ASP A 247 2.24 -19.35 -6.51
N ASP A 248 1.20 -20.14 -6.70
CA ASP A 248 0.82 -20.64 -8.02
C ASP A 248 0.08 -19.56 -8.81
N ALA A 249 -0.70 -18.71 -8.14
CA ALA A 249 -1.26 -17.51 -8.75
C ALA A 249 -0.14 -16.54 -9.18
N ALA A 250 0.85 -16.28 -8.33
CA ALA A 250 2.00 -15.42 -8.68
C ALA A 250 2.76 -15.92 -9.92
N LYS A 251 2.99 -17.25 -10.03
CA LYS A 251 3.59 -17.87 -11.22
C LYS A 251 2.72 -17.70 -12.47
N ALA A 252 1.38 -17.73 -12.31
CA ALA A 252 0.47 -17.50 -13.42
C ALA A 252 0.49 -16.02 -13.86
N PHE A 253 0.54 -15.09 -12.93
CA PHE A 253 0.72 -13.66 -13.22
C PHE A 253 1.99 -13.42 -14.04
N GLU A 254 3.15 -13.95 -13.60
CA GLU A 254 4.40 -13.87 -14.34
C GLU A 254 4.31 -14.54 -15.72
N ARG A 255 3.75 -15.76 -15.78
CA ARG A 255 3.70 -16.56 -17.01
C ARG A 255 2.83 -15.96 -18.10
N TYR A 256 1.71 -15.36 -17.73
CA TYR A 256 0.70 -14.82 -18.65
C TYR A 256 0.72 -13.29 -18.73
N ASP A 257 1.71 -12.64 -18.09
CA ASP A 257 1.88 -11.19 -18.06
C ASP A 257 0.59 -10.48 -17.60
N LEU A 258 0.02 -10.96 -16.48
CA LEU A 258 -1.23 -10.44 -15.94
C LEU A 258 -0.96 -9.23 -15.04
N VAL A 259 -1.79 -8.19 -15.16
CA VAL A 259 -1.87 -7.07 -14.22
C VAL A 259 -2.92 -7.37 -13.15
N SER A 260 -4.05 -7.95 -13.57
CA SER A 260 -5.14 -8.34 -12.67
C SER A 260 -5.79 -9.64 -13.15
N ALA A 261 -6.47 -10.36 -12.26
CA ALA A 261 -7.24 -11.54 -12.60
C ALA A 261 -8.44 -11.69 -11.67
N PRO A 262 -9.61 -12.19 -12.14
CA PRO A 262 -10.76 -12.35 -11.30
C PRO A 262 -10.61 -13.56 -10.36
N VAL A 263 -11.07 -13.39 -9.13
CA VAL A 263 -11.29 -14.48 -8.17
C VAL A 263 -12.79 -14.78 -8.17
N VAL A 264 -13.15 -16.05 -8.28
CA VAL A 264 -14.54 -16.52 -8.37
C VAL A 264 -14.80 -17.65 -7.38
N ASP A 265 -16.03 -17.74 -6.88
CA ASP A 265 -16.54 -18.82 -6.00
C ASP A 265 -17.32 -19.90 -6.75
#